data_e904cbe63d5837214f854ff552c4d94e
#
_entry.id   e904cbe63d5837214f854ff552c4d94e
#
_cell.length_a   1.000
_cell.length_b   1.000
_cell.length_c   1.000
_cell.angle_alpha   90.00
_cell.angle_beta   90.00
_cell.angle_gamma   90.00
#
_symmetry.space_group_name_H-M   'P 1'
#
loop_
_entity.id
_entity.type
_entity.pdbx_description
1 polymer ?
#
loop_
_entity_poly.entity_id
_entity_poly.type
_entity_poly.pdbx_seq_one_letter_code
_entity_poly.pdbx_strand_id
1 'polypeptide(L)'
;QMCIRDRYQDINYQVHFVSIKKELNLDLLKNQLADKTNIFLGESGVGKSSLINTLIPDLELRVEEISSKTKLGKHTTTNTTIYHIPSGGDLIDSPGIREFQLDNFNAKEIVNGFREFKALVGKCRFRNCQHINEPDCAIKVALDSGDIHPSRYENYLNLLPE
;
A
#
# COMPACT_ATOMS: atom_id res chain seq x y z
N GLN A 1 2.99 -19.90 -11.63
CA GLN A 1 3.35 -18.74 -10.78
C GLN A 1 2.11 -17.86 -10.68
N MET A 2 1.50 -17.79 -9.50
CA MET A 2 0.29 -16.99 -9.23
C MET A 2 0.59 -15.51 -9.55
N CYS A 3 -0.30 -14.86 -10.31
CA CYS A 3 -0.15 -13.45 -10.64
C CYS A 3 -0.25 -12.60 -9.35
N ILE A 4 0.47 -11.48 -9.26
CA ILE A 4 0.39 -10.55 -8.13
C ILE A 4 -1.07 -10.16 -7.85
N ARG A 5 -1.86 -9.93 -8.91
CA ARG A 5 -3.29 -9.63 -8.80
C ARG A 5 -4.04 -10.71 -8.01
N ASP A 6 -3.90 -11.96 -8.44
CA ASP A 6 -4.66 -13.08 -7.88
C ASP A 6 -4.34 -13.23 -6.39
N ARG A 7 -3.06 -13.10 -6.03
CA ARG A 7 -2.57 -13.10 -4.64
C ARG A 7 -3.25 -12.07 -3.73
N TYR A 8 -3.46 -10.84 -4.23
CA TYR A 8 -4.13 -9.82 -3.46
C TYR A 8 -5.65 -9.99 -3.46
N GLN A 9 -6.24 -10.52 -4.55
CA GLN A 9 -7.66 -10.83 -4.60
C GLN A 9 -8.03 -11.95 -3.63
N ASP A 10 -7.20 -12.99 -3.51
CA ASP A 10 -7.42 -14.12 -2.59
C ASP A 10 -7.51 -13.69 -1.11
N ILE A 11 -6.85 -12.61 -0.76
CA ILE A 11 -6.92 -12.00 0.58
C ILE A 11 -7.87 -10.80 0.66
N ASN A 12 -8.86 -10.75 -0.25
CA ASN A 12 -9.95 -9.77 -0.29
C ASN A 12 -9.52 -8.31 -0.50
N TYR A 13 -8.42 -8.05 -1.24
CA TYR A 13 -8.17 -6.71 -1.78
C TYR A 13 -8.85 -6.55 -3.13
N GLN A 14 -9.42 -5.38 -3.37
CA GLN A 14 -9.87 -5.00 -4.71
C GLN A 14 -8.65 -4.61 -5.55
N VAL A 15 -8.48 -5.27 -6.68
CA VAL A 15 -7.33 -5.03 -7.58
C VAL A 15 -7.84 -4.62 -8.94
N HIS A 16 -7.45 -3.43 -9.39
CA HIS A 16 -7.83 -2.86 -10.67
C HIS A 16 -6.60 -2.55 -11.52
N PHE A 17 -6.63 -2.93 -12.79
CA PHE A 17 -5.65 -2.48 -13.76
C PHE A 17 -6.15 -1.19 -14.40
N VAL A 18 -5.36 -0.14 -14.31
CA VAL A 18 -5.64 1.14 -14.94
C VAL A 18 -4.48 1.55 -15.85
N SER A 19 -4.79 2.24 -16.92
CA SER A 19 -3.76 2.81 -17.81
C SER A 19 -4.22 4.17 -18.34
N ILE A 20 -3.48 5.21 -18.00
CA ILE A 20 -3.69 6.56 -18.52
C ILE A 20 -3.48 6.56 -20.03
N LYS A 21 -2.38 5.98 -20.52
CA LYS A 21 -2.03 5.98 -21.96
C LYS A 21 -3.05 5.25 -22.84
N LYS A 22 -3.75 4.26 -22.30
CA LYS A 22 -4.75 3.45 -23.02
C LYS A 22 -6.17 3.79 -22.59
N GLU A 23 -6.35 4.77 -21.73
CA GLU A 23 -7.63 5.16 -21.13
C GLU A 23 -8.41 3.97 -20.53
N LEU A 24 -7.65 2.98 -20.03
CA LEU A 24 -8.22 1.74 -19.53
C LEU A 24 -8.70 1.90 -18.09
N ASN A 25 -9.96 1.57 -17.83
CA ASN A 25 -10.58 1.50 -16.50
C ASN A 25 -10.48 2.78 -15.65
N LEU A 26 -10.31 3.95 -16.28
CA LEU A 26 -10.25 5.23 -15.57
C LEU A 26 -11.60 5.59 -14.93
N ASP A 27 -12.72 5.33 -15.64
CA ASP A 27 -14.05 5.59 -15.10
C ASP A 27 -14.41 4.63 -13.95
N LEU A 28 -13.97 3.37 -14.04
CA LEU A 28 -14.11 2.43 -12.93
C LEU A 28 -13.34 2.95 -11.70
N LEU A 29 -12.13 3.46 -11.89
CA LEU A 29 -11.36 4.06 -10.79
C LEU A 29 -12.07 5.28 -10.20
N LYS A 30 -12.56 6.21 -11.04
CA LYS A 30 -13.34 7.38 -10.59
C LYS A 30 -14.53 6.96 -9.73
N ASN A 31 -15.28 5.96 -10.15
CA ASN A 31 -16.42 5.43 -9.41
C ASN A 31 -16.01 4.80 -8.06
N GLN A 32 -14.83 4.18 -7.99
CA GLN A 32 -14.31 3.63 -6.73
C GLN A 32 -13.86 4.70 -5.74
N LEU A 33 -13.42 5.85 -6.24
CA LEU A 33 -12.96 6.99 -5.44
C LEU A 33 -14.11 7.92 -5.01
N ALA A 34 -15.24 7.87 -5.73
CA ALA A 34 -16.38 8.75 -5.47
C ALA A 34 -16.91 8.60 -4.04
N ASP A 35 -17.35 9.72 -3.46
CA ASP A 35 -17.94 9.83 -2.12
C ASP A 35 -17.03 9.31 -0.98
N LYS A 36 -15.73 9.26 -1.20
CA LYS A 36 -14.73 8.81 -0.23
C LYS A 36 -13.59 9.80 -0.10
N THR A 37 -12.93 9.76 1.05
CA THR A 37 -11.62 10.37 1.21
C THR A 37 -10.55 9.34 0.88
N ASN A 38 -9.74 9.64 -0.11
CA ASN A 38 -8.76 8.73 -0.69
C ASN A 38 -7.34 9.22 -0.46
N ILE A 39 -6.39 8.28 -0.40
CA ILE A 39 -4.97 8.57 -0.37
C ILE A 39 -4.24 7.66 -1.35
N PHE A 40 -3.29 8.19 -2.13
CA PHE A 40 -2.45 7.41 -3.01
C PHE A 40 -1.10 7.12 -2.37
N LEU A 41 -0.83 5.84 -2.15
CA LEU A 41 0.43 5.35 -1.61
C LEU A 41 1.17 4.54 -2.68
N GLY A 42 2.49 4.56 -2.62
CA GLY A 42 3.34 3.78 -3.51
C GLY A 42 4.70 4.46 -3.71
N GLU A 43 5.63 3.72 -4.28
CA GLU A 43 7.00 4.18 -4.53
C GLU A 43 7.08 5.40 -5.45
N SER A 44 8.22 6.08 -5.44
CA SER A 44 8.48 7.20 -6.35
C SER A 44 8.51 6.70 -7.80
N GLY A 45 7.96 7.49 -8.73
CA GLY A 45 8.00 7.16 -10.15
C GLY A 45 6.97 6.13 -10.65
N VAL A 46 6.11 5.57 -9.80
CA VAL A 46 5.08 4.58 -10.22
C VAL A 46 3.89 5.20 -10.94
N GLY A 47 3.85 6.54 -11.10
CA GLY A 47 2.80 7.23 -11.86
C GLY A 47 1.68 7.83 -11.01
N LYS A 48 1.82 7.95 -9.69
CA LYS A 48 0.81 8.57 -8.81
C LYS A 48 0.42 9.97 -9.27
N SER A 49 1.39 10.86 -9.47
CA SER A 49 1.14 12.25 -9.89
C SER A 49 0.46 12.33 -11.26
N SER A 50 0.86 11.47 -12.21
CA SER A 50 0.20 11.39 -13.51
C SER A 50 -1.27 10.95 -13.38
N LEU A 51 -1.54 10.01 -12.47
CA LEU A 51 -2.90 9.55 -12.22
C LEU A 51 -3.74 10.64 -11.55
N ILE A 52 -3.17 11.37 -10.58
CA ILE A 52 -3.83 12.50 -9.90
C ILE A 52 -4.18 13.59 -10.93
N ASN A 53 -3.24 13.99 -11.80
CA ASN A 53 -3.50 14.99 -12.85
C ASN A 53 -4.59 14.54 -13.84
N THR A 54 -4.72 13.22 -14.07
CA THR A 54 -5.81 12.68 -14.90
C THR A 54 -7.18 12.73 -14.20
N LEU A 55 -7.19 12.53 -12.89
CA LEU A 55 -8.42 12.57 -12.08
C LEU A 55 -8.88 14.00 -11.79
N ILE A 56 -7.93 14.93 -11.71
CA ILE A 56 -8.15 16.35 -11.38
C ILE A 56 -7.38 17.20 -12.41
N PRO A 57 -7.96 17.42 -13.60
CA PRO A 57 -7.26 18.08 -14.73
C PRO A 57 -6.78 19.49 -14.42
N ASP A 58 -7.48 20.22 -13.54
CA ASP A 58 -7.14 21.60 -13.16
C ASP A 58 -5.97 21.66 -12.15
N LEU A 59 -5.50 20.50 -11.69
CA LEU A 59 -4.40 20.39 -10.76
C LEU A 59 -3.08 20.19 -11.51
N GLU A 60 -2.33 21.28 -11.74
CA GLU A 60 -0.98 21.22 -12.31
C GLU A 60 0.05 20.68 -11.29
N LEU A 61 -0.06 19.42 -10.91
CA LEU A 61 1.03 18.78 -10.19
C LEU A 61 2.21 18.59 -11.14
N ARG A 62 3.36 19.13 -10.77
CA ARG A 62 4.60 18.88 -11.50
C ARG A 62 4.91 17.39 -11.44
N VAL A 63 4.77 16.71 -12.57
CA VAL A 63 5.31 15.38 -12.76
C VAL A 63 6.83 15.55 -12.80
N GLU A 64 7.51 15.31 -11.68
CA GLU A 64 8.96 15.24 -11.69
C GLU A 64 9.34 14.06 -12.60
N GLU A 65 9.87 14.37 -13.78
CA GLU A 65 10.60 13.40 -14.56
C GLU A 65 11.67 12.79 -13.67
N ILE A 66 11.78 11.47 -13.71
CA ILE A 66 12.80 10.71 -12.99
C ILE A 66 14.18 11.19 -13.45
N SER A 67 14.64 12.28 -12.92
CA SER A 67 16.02 12.69 -13.07
C SER A 67 16.81 12.04 -11.96
N SER A 68 17.61 11.06 -12.33
CA SER A 68 18.64 10.39 -11.56
C SER A 68 19.72 11.37 -11.06
N LYS A 69 19.36 12.36 -10.26
CA LYS A 69 20.33 13.17 -9.52
C LYS A 69 19.74 13.62 -8.20
N THR A 70 19.95 12.78 -7.20
CA THR A 70 19.99 13.18 -5.80
C THR A 70 20.73 14.50 -5.63
N LYS A 71 20.02 15.54 -5.22
CA LYS A 71 20.61 16.56 -4.35
C LYS A 71 19.69 16.75 -3.16
N LEU A 72 20.15 16.24 -2.03
CA LEU A 72 19.69 16.66 -0.72
C LEU A 72 19.67 18.20 -0.68
N GLY A 73 18.55 18.72 -0.26
CA GLY A 73 18.54 20.07 0.26
C GLY A 73 17.39 20.94 -0.21
N LYS A 74 16.53 21.23 0.74
CA LYS A 74 15.69 22.40 0.97
C LYS A 74 14.21 22.29 0.62
N HIS A 75 13.45 22.35 1.74
CA HIS A 75 12.03 22.72 1.87
C HIS A 75 11.03 21.76 1.22
N THR A 76 10.92 20.57 1.81
CA THR A 76 9.72 19.75 1.66
C THR A 76 8.55 20.48 2.29
N THR A 77 7.58 20.87 1.49
CA THR A 77 6.31 21.45 1.96
C THR A 77 5.64 20.39 2.83
N THR A 78 5.57 20.65 4.13
CA THR A 78 5.01 19.75 5.15
C THR A 78 3.48 19.83 5.22
N ASN A 79 2.83 20.49 4.28
CA ASN A 79 1.39 20.70 4.32
C ASN A 79 0.67 19.58 3.55
N THR A 80 -0.13 18.82 4.28
CA THR A 80 -1.12 17.92 3.67
C THR A 80 -2.19 18.75 2.97
N THR A 81 -2.43 18.49 1.70
CA THR A 81 -3.44 19.19 0.91
C THR A 81 -4.56 18.20 0.55
N ILE A 82 -5.79 18.66 0.64
CA ILE A 82 -6.97 17.91 0.21
C ILE A 82 -7.45 18.51 -1.11
N TYR A 83 -7.60 17.66 -2.12
CA TYR A 83 -8.13 18.02 -3.43
C TYR A 83 -9.48 17.38 -3.64
N HIS A 84 -10.45 18.15 -4.15
CA HIS A 84 -11.74 17.62 -4.53
C HIS A 84 -11.69 17.04 -5.93
N ILE A 85 -12.10 15.78 -6.08
CA ILE A 85 -12.16 15.11 -7.38
C ILE A 85 -13.45 15.54 -8.10
N PRO A 86 -13.40 16.06 -9.34
CA PRO A 86 -14.60 16.54 -10.03
C PRO A 86 -15.71 15.49 -10.20
N SER A 87 -15.35 14.20 -10.26
CA SER A 87 -16.29 13.09 -10.31
C SER A 87 -16.87 12.70 -8.93
N GLY A 88 -16.53 13.40 -7.87
CA GLY A 88 -16.91 13.14 -6.48
C GLY A 88 -15.79 12.52 -5.65
N GLY A 89 -15.82 12.82 -4.33
CA GLY A 89 -14.81 12.38 -3.35
C GLY A 89 -13.60 13.30 -3.25
N ASP A 90 -12.74 13.00 -2.28
CA ASP A 90 -11.57 13.78 -1.94
C ASP A 90 -10.29 12.95 -2.08
N LEU A 91 -9.20 13.62 -2.45
CA LEU A 91 -7.87 13.04 -2.50
C LEU A 91 -6.94 13.80 -1.56
N ILE A 92 -6.33 13.09 -0.63
CA ILE A 92 -5.28 13.62 0.24
C ILE A 92 -3.95 13.46 -0.48
N ASP A 93 -3.27 14.57 -0.76
CA ASP A 93 -1.88 14.58 -1.15
C ASP A 93 -1.02 14.88 0.07
N SER A 94 -0.23 13.89 0.45
CA SER A 94 0.74 14.01 1.54
C SER A 94 2.14 13.88 0.98
N PRO A 95 2.81 14.98 0.67
CA PRO A 95 4.17 14.96 0.14
C PRO A 95 5.18 14.20 1.02
N GLY A 96 4.90 14.09 2.32
CA GLY A 96 5.72 13.37 3.29
C GLY A 96 5.41 11.88 3.46
N ILE A 97 4.31 11.36 2.90
CA ILE A 97 3.98 9.91 2.96
C ILE A 97 4.67 9.13 1.81
N ARG A 98 5.74 9.64 1.26
CA ARG A 98 6.56 8.90 0.28
C ARG A 98 7.23 7.69 0.93
N GLU A 99 7.48 7.77 2.22
CA GLU A 99 7.98 6.70 3.07
C GLU A 99 7.03 6.61 4.27
N PHE A 100 6.08 5.69 4.19
CA PHE A 100 5.27 5.35 5.36
C PHE A 100 6.19 4.59 6.30
N GLN A 101 6.89 5.35 7.15
CA GLN A 101 7.75 4.75 8.16
C GLN A 101 6.86 4.10 9.21
N LEU A 102 7.01 2.80 9.35
CA LEU A 102 6.34 2.01 10.38
C LEU A 102 7.12 2.00 11.70
N ASP A 103 8.08 2.91 11.86
CA ASP A 103 8.98 3.00 13.02
C ASP A 103 8.25 3.12 14.36
N ASN A 104 7.02 3.59 14.34
CA ASN A 104 6.18 3.73 15.53
C ASN A 104 5.28 2.50 15.80
N PHE A 105 5.32 1.48 14.93
CA PHE A 105 4.49 0.30 15.08
C PHE A 105 5.31 -0.85 15.67
N ASN A 106 4.75 -1.50 16.68
CA ASN A 106 5.36 -2.72 17.22
C ASN A 106 4.95 -3.96 16.38
N ALA A 107 5.66 -5.07 16.55
CA ALA A 107 5.42 -6.30 15.79
C ALA A 107 3.96 -6.78 15.87
N LYS A 108 3.28 -6.57 17.02
CA LYS A 108 1.89 -6.97 17.22
C LYS A 108 0.91 -6.10 16.41
N GLU A 109 1.22 -4.84 16.21
CA GLU A 109 0.43 -3.95 15.37
C GLU A 109 0.66 -4.27 13.88
N ILE A 110 1.91 -4.54 13.50
CA ILE A 110 2.27 -4.90 12.12
C ILE A 110 1.58 -6.20 11.70
N VAL A 111 1.61 -7.25 12.53
CA VAL A 111 0.96 -8.53 12.21
C VAL A 111 -0.55 -8.37 11.99
N ASN A 112 -1.20 -7.48 12.73
CA ASN A 112 -2.63 -7.19 12.58
C ASN A 112 -2.95 -6.43 11.28
N GLY A 113 -1.96 -5.83 10.63
CA GLY A 113 -2.09 -5.19 9.31
C GLY A 113 -2.23 -6.20 8.16
N PHE A 114 -1.82 -7.45 8.36
CA PHE A 114 -1.93 -8.51 7.34
C PHE A 114 -3.27 -9.23 7.46
N ARG A 115 -4.13 -9.06 6.44
CA ARG A 115 -5.50 -9.62 6.44
C ARG A 115 -5.51 -11.12 6.61
N GLU A 116 -4.61 -11.81 5.92
CA GLU A 116 -4.45 -13.26 5.94
C GLU A 116 -3.95 -13.81 7.28
N PHE A 117 -3.29 -12.98 8.08
CA PHE A 117 -2.81 -13.37 9.40
C PHE A 117 -3.88 -13.26 10.49
N LYS A 118 -4.89 -12.39 10.31
CA LYS A 118 -5.90 -12.08 11.34
C LYS A 118 -6.57 -13.31 11.94
N ALA A 119 -6.89 -14.29 11.09
CA ALA A 119 -7.55 -15.52 11.55
C ALA A 119 -6.62 -16.46 12.33
N LEU A 120 -5.31 -16.23 12.29
CA LEU A 120 -4.25 -17.07 12.85
C LEU A 120 -3.62 -16.45 14.08
N VAL A 121 -3.71 -15.13 14.25
CA VAL A 121 -3.22 -14.41 15.43
C VAL A 121 -3.90 -14.98 16.68
N GLY A 122 -3.09 -15.33 17.68
CA GLY A 122 -3.55 -15.93 18.92
C GLY A 122 -3.71 -17.47 18.90
N LYS A 123 -3.51 -18.13 17.74
CA LYS A 123 -3.54 -19.60 17.62
C LYS A 123 -2.17 -20.26 17.74
N CYS A 124 -1.10 -19.47 17.89
CA CYS A 124 0.24 -20.00 18.13
C CYS A 124 0.34 -20.59 19.54
N ARG A 125 1.28 -21.52 19.72
CA ARG A 125 1.60 -22.11 21.04
C ARG A 125 1.95 -21.04 22.08
N PHE A 126 2.67 -19.98 21.67
CA PHE A 126 3.12 -18.93 22.57
C PHE A 126 2.30 -17.66 22.36
N ARG A 127 1.85 -17.04 23.47
CA ARG A 127 1.04 -15.82 23.44
C ARG A 127 1.79 -14.59 22.93
N ASN A 128 3.13 -14.59 23.04
CA ASN A 128 4.02 -13.53 22.59
C ASN A 128 4.77 -13.89 21.29
N CYS A 129 4.21 -14.82 20.51
CA CYS A 129 4.80 -15.25 19.25
C CYS A 129 4.95 -14.05 18.29
N GLN A 130 6.16 -13.85 17.80
CA GLN A 130 6.48 -12.85 16.76
C GLN A 130 6.44 -13.44 15.36
N HIS A 131 6.11 -14.73 15.24
CA HIS A 131 5.97 -15.46 13.99
C HIS A 131 7.26 -15.54 13.15
N ILE A 132 8.42 -15.48 13.79
CA ILE A 132 9.76 -15.52 13.14
C ILE A 132 10.34 -16.93 13.24
N ASN A 133 10.70 -17.35 14.47
CA ASN A 133 11.42 -18.60 14.72
C ASN A 133 10.73 -19.52 15.73
N GLU A 134 9.58 -19.10 16.29
CA GLU A 134 8.90 -19.84 17.33
C GLU A 134 8.35 -21.16 16.80
N PRO A 135 8.52 -22.26 17.54
CA PRO A 135 7.93 -23.54 17.18
C PRO A 135 6.40 -23.51 17.35
N ASP A 136 5.71 -24.32 16.56
CA ASP A 136 4.25 -24.42 16.54
C ASP A 136 3.56 -23.07 16.31
N CYS A 137 4.15 -22.26 15.42
CA CYS A 137 3.59 -20.99 14.98
C CYS A 137 2.50 -21.21 13.93
N ALA A 138 1.27 -20.77 14.19
CA ALA A 138 0.14 -20.95 13.27
C ALA A 138 0.36 -20.24 11.91
N ILE A 139 1.05 -19.09 11.87
CA ILE A 139 1.37 -18.39 10.63
C ILE A 139 2.40 -19.17 9.80
N LYS A 140 3.42 -19.77 10.44
CA LYS A 140 4.40 -20.60 9.73
C LYS A 140 3.78 -21.89 9.20
N VAL A 141 2.89 -22.52 9.95
CA VAL A 141 2.13 -23.68 9.48
C VAL A 141 1.29 -23.32 8.24
N ALA A 142 0.62 -22.16 8.27
CA ALA A 142 -0.16 -21.67 7.13
C ALA A 142 0.72 -21.27 5.93
N LEU A 143 1.95 -20.82 6.16
CA LEU A 143 2.95 -20.60 5.11
C LEU A 143 3.37 -21.92 4.47
N ASP A 144 3.67 -22.93 5.28
CA ASP A 144 4.11 -24.25 4.81
C ASP A 144 2.99 -25.00 4.06
N SER A 145 1.72 -24.81 4.45
CA SER A 145 0.54 -25.36 3.73
C SER A 145 0.19 -24.59 2.47
N GLY A 146 0.75 -23.37 2.26
CA GLY A 146 0.45 -22.52 1.10
C GLY A 146 -0.77 -21.60 1.28
N ASP A 147 -1.41 -21.58 2.46
CA ASP A 147 -2.51 -20.67 2.79
C ASP A 147 -2.03 -19.19 2.88
N ILE A 148 -0.74 -19.03 3.18
CA ILE A 148 -0.06 -17.73 3.14
C ILE A 148 0.99 -17.77 2.03
N HIS A 149 0.94 -16.81 1.12
CA HIS A 149 1.94 -16.72 0.06
C HIS A 149 3.31 -16.30 0.62
N PRO A 150 4.43 -16.95 0.23
CA PRO A 150 5.77 -16.67 0.75
C PRO A 150 6.15 -15.18 0.70
N SER A 151 5.86 -14.49 -0.41
CA SER A 151 6.19 -13.06 -0.51
C SER A 151 5.39 -12.16 0.46
N ARG A 152 4.23 -12.61 0.93
CA ARG A 152 3.47 -11.87 1.94
C ARG A 152 4.10 -12.02 3.32
N TYR A 153 4.58 -13.23 3.61
CA TYR A 153 5.34 -13.47 4.83
C TYR A 153 6.68 -12.74 4.81
N GLU A 154 7.39 -12.72 3.68
CA GLU A 154 8.61 -11.93 3.49
C GLU A 154 8.36 -10.43 3.71
N ASN A 155 7.27 -9.88 3.15
CA ASN A 155 6.88 -8.49 3.39
C ASN A 155 6.62 -8.23 4.88
N TYR A 156 6.03 -9.17 5.60
CA TYR A 156 5.85 -9.06 7.05
C TYR A 156 7.20 -8.96 7.77
N LEU A 157 8.14 -9.85 7.45
CA LEU A 157 9.47 -9.84 8.08
C LEU A 157 10.23 -8.53 7.82
N ASN A 158 10.11 -7.99 6.59
CA ASN A 158 10.78 -6.74 6.20
C ASN A 158 10.19 -5.49 6.89
N LEU A 159 8.99 -5.58 7.45
CA LEU A 159 8.34 -4.48 8.16
C LEU A 159 8.54 -4.55 9.68
N LEU A 160 9.12 -5.64 10.19
CA LEU A 160 9.40 -5.75 11.63
C LEU A 160 10.49 -4.75 12.03
N PRO A 161 10.35 -4.09 13.20
CA PRO A 161 11.42 -3.24 13.72
C PRO A 161 12.67 -4.10 14.02
N GLU A 162 13.84 -3.50 13.81
CA GLU A 162 15.13 -4.11 14.14
C GLU A 162 15.30 -4.38 15.65
#